data_23e576781334bdc0a46a30c0d1f93536
#
_entry.id   23e576781334bdc0a46a30c0d1f93536
#
_cell.length_a   1.000
_cell.length_b   1.000
_cell.length_c   1.000
_cell.angle_alpha   90.00
_cell.angle_beta   90.00
_cell.angle_gamma   90.00
#
_symmetry.space_group_name_H-M   'P 1'
#
loop_
_entity.id
_entity.type
_entity.pdbx_description
1 polymer ?
#
loop_
_entity_poly.entity_id
_entity_poly.type
_entity_poly.pdbx_seq_one_letter_code
_entity_poly.pdbx_strand_id
1 'polypeptide(L)'
;MDMTRSRGSTAKALRGAALAGLLAMGLLGTGVPDARAESARSETRVGAEAGGVTETVVRVKVPLPASFGARPAACDWLSYLRYRAADGPQASADADRILVAQPGILEGAGAFDSVARNTVARAAEQGRHIEFWALDRRSNCLEDRTGIASGDQHAAVDYYYRGKEVGGRTFDGYVGNGRMGWMAKLGIEQTVRDEYDLLAAELPDQRVRKQKVLCGGHSLGGVITGYLAVADFDGNPATTTDAGYNQCAGYFALDTTVSTSLGDLSGSIPDDTNLPDIGLGYGVVQAGLDSGVLSRSLSVPVLLNPETMTLLGIAGLGAVRDPGGEADLPSYLPANVNIEATNRFLFSKDTATFLTGKPAVKDFRLTNEAVLGALMDDHSVPLAFLQSSVGFFDGGPVVDKSFPVANGGDAQPGLFGGEYKAIPDRPGGPLYTWRNYDRVGDPDDPGYRSADGTPFTGAGKEVTDIQELARSLAEQPLDFTEQYFPTKLVTDLQLATSPQVKRLVVHPKGLTANPTLTVLAGDGLLAGRIPADLHPVVADGYQHLDVLTAAPTQNNGRPEPVSTNLATFARAL
;
A
#
# COMPACT_ATOMS: atom_id res chain seq x y z
N MET A 1 63.05 30.09 29.99
CA MET A 1 63.05 29.43 31.29
C MET A 1 62.36 28.14 31.06
N ASP A 2 63.10 27.19 30.68
CA ASP A 2 63.82 26.14 31.41
C ASP A 2 62.91 24.95 31.60
N MET A 3 63.13 23.91 30.80
CA MET A 3 63.91 22.66 31.09
C MET A 3 63.17 21.81 32.16
N THR A 4 63.01 20.49 32.07
CA THR A 4 63.81 19.39 31.55
C THR A 4 62.99 18.09 31.66
N ARG A 5 63.04 17.15 30.70
CA ARG A 5 63.68 15.82 30.69
C ARG A 5 63.31 14.90 31.88
N SER A 6 63.00 13.56 31.74
CA SER A 6 63.69 12.48 31.02
C SER A 6 62.94 11.16 31.20
N ARG A 7 62.79 10.32 30.21
CA ARG A 7 63.53 9.05 29.91
C ARG A 7 63.49 7.90 30.91
N GLY A 8 63.18 6.73 30.35
CA GLY A 8 63.69 5.41 30.70
C GLY A 8 62.64 4.31 30.65
N SER A 9 62.47 3.49 29.62
CA SER A 9 63.27 2.37 29.12
C SER A 9 63.45 1.24 30.17
N THR A 10 62.90 0.06 29.93
CA THR A 10 63.64 -1.16 29.54
C THR A 10 62.76 -2.39 29.50
N ALA A 11 63.03 -3.20 28.49
CA ALA A 11 62.51 -4.54 28.21
C ALA A 11 63.13 -5.59 29.14
N LYS A 12 62.48 -6.76 29.22
CA LYS A 12 63.16 -8.06 29.13
C LYS A 12 62.16 -9.23 28.99
N ALA A 13 62.50 -10.00 28.02
CA ALA A 13 62.07 -11.30 27.59
C ALA A 13 62.54 -12.45 28.54
N LEU A 14 61.90 -13.61 28.43
CA LEU A 14 62.50 -14.95 28.29
C LEU A 14 61.43 -16.03 28.48
N ARG A 15 61.14 -16.85 27.43
CA ARG A 15 61.48 -18.27 27.25
C ARG A 15 60.92 -19.21 28.36
N GLY A 16 60.21 -20.25 28.12
CA GLY A 16 60.16 -21.28 27.10
C GLY A 16 59.79 -22.59 27.78
N ALA A 17 59.16 -23.50 27.14
CA ALA A 17 59.49 -24.91 27.03
C ALA A 17 58.28 -25.73 26.48
N ALA A 18 58.60 -26.48 25.46
CA ALA A 18 57.75 -27.49 24.83
C ALA A 18 57.76 -28.79 25.65
N LEU A 19 56.62 -29.53 25.59
CA LEU A 19 56.70 -31.00 25.63
C LEU A 19 55.57 -31.62 24.81
N ALA A 20 55.96 -32.57 23.97
CA ALA A 20 55.14 -33.35 23.07
C ALA A 20 54.50 -34.54 23.81
N GLY A 21 53.34 -34.96 23.31
CA GLY A 21 52.70 -36.21 23.70
C GLY A 21 51.77 -36.73 22.62
N LEU A 22 52.10 -37.89 22.09
CA LEU A 22 51.57 -38.59 20.91
C LEU A 22 50.15 -39.14 21.00
N LEU A 23 49.46 -39.10 19.84
CA LEU A 23 48.61 -40.10 19.18
C LEU A 23 47.58 -40.91 20.00
N ALA A 24 46.29 -40.71 19.62
CA ALA A 24 45.34 -41.80 19.42
C ALA A 24 44.39 -41.45 18.26
N MET A 25 44.49 -42.21 17.17
CA MET A 25 43.51 -42.18 16.06
C MET A 25 42.21 -42.79 16.55
N GLY A 26 41.14 -41.99 16.46
CA GLY A 26 39.75 -42.47 16.51
C GLY A 26 39.02 -41.94 15.27
N LEU A 27 38.81 -42.80 14.28
CA LEU A 27 37.88 -42.56 13.19
C LEU A 27 36.46 -42.46 13.74
N LEU A 28 35.96 -41.26 13.86
CA LEU A 28 34.52 -40.99 14.01
C LEU A 28 34.10 -40.16 12.82
N GLY A 29 33.19 -40.72 12.03
CA GLY A 29 32.61 -40.06 10.88
C GLY A 29 32.04 -38.70 11.24
N THR A 30 32.62 -37.64 10.70
CA THR A 30 32.05 -36.31 10.72
C THR A 30 30.92 -36.28 9.67
N GLY A 31 29.70 -36.61 10.13
CA GLY A 31 28.53 -36.11 9.47
C GLY A 31 28.61 -34.59 9.49
N VAL A 32 28.87 -33.99 8.35
CA VAL A 32 28.72 -32.54 8.14
C VAL A 32 27.23 -32.27 8.41
N PRO A 33 26.85 -31.48 9.43
CA PRO A 33 25.47 -31.03 9.49
C PRO A 33 25.25 -30.20 8.24
N ASP A 34 24.26 -30.57 7.44
CA ASP A 34 23.70 -29.71 6.43
C ASP A 34 23.34 -28.39 7.13
N ALA A 35 24.19 -27.40 6.98
CA ALA A 35 23.88 -26.03 7.31
C ALA A 35 22.87 -25.57 6.26
N ARG A 36 21.59 -25.96 6.45
CA ARG A 36 20.50 -25.16 5.91
C ARG A 36 20.73 -23.77 6.49
N ALA A 37 21.15 -22.86 5.62
CA ALA A 37 21.17 -21.45 5.97
C ALA A 37 19.76 -21.12 6.49
N GLU A 38 19.62 -20.86 7.79
CA GLU A 38 18.39 -20.30 8.32
C GLU A 38 18.02 -19.13 7.42
N SER A 39 16.82 -19.15 6.86
CA SER A 39 16.33 -18.01 6.11
C SER A 39 16.41 -16.82 7.04
N ALA A 40 17.19 -15.81 6.68
CA ALA A 40 17.33 -14.64 7.51
C ALA A 40 15.94 -14.00 7.61
N ARG A 41 15.40 -13.95 8.82
CA ARG A 41 14.10 -13.41 9.17
C ARG A 41 14.27 -12.40 10.28
N SER A 42 13.59 -11.27 10.18
CA SER A 42 13.48 -10.32 11.28
C SER A 42 12.03 -9.95 11.52
N GLU A 43 11.67 -9.71 12.77
CA GLU A 43 10.37 -9.22 13.17
C GLU A 43 10.54 -8.13 14.22
N THR A 44 9.95 -6.97 13.99
CA THR A 44 10.07 -5.81 14.86
C THR A 44 8.69 -5.26 15.16
N ARG A 45 8.39 -5.01 16.44
CA ARG A 45 7.12 -4.44 16.87
C ARG A 45 6.98 -3.00 16.40
N VAL A 46 5.79 -2.65 15.92
CA VAL A 46 5.39 -1.30 15.51
C VAL A 46 4.60 -0.65 16.64
N GLY A 47 5.14 0.42 17.21
CA GLY A 47 4.44 1.20 18.23
C GLY A 47 4.00 0.44 19.47
N ALA A 48 3.05 1.01 20.19
CA ALA A 48 2.36 0.39 21.31
C ALA A 48 1.17 -0.44 20.79
N GLU A 49 0.73 -1.42 21.60
CA GLU A 49 -0.51 -2.15 21.34
C GLU A 49 -1.70 -1.18 21.28
N ALA A 50 -2.54 -1.31 20.26
CA ALA A 50 -3.74 -0.49 20.09
C ALA A 50 -4.96 -1.39 19.88
N GLY A 51 -6.03 -1.16 20.63
CA GLY A 51 -7.29 -1.92 20.49
C GLY A 51 -7.16 -3.43 20.68
N GLY A 52 -6.20 -3.90 21.50
CA GLY A 52 -5.95 -5.33 21.71
C GLY A 52 -5.26 -6.04 20.53
N VAL A 53 -4.70 -5.28 19.59
CA VAL A 53 -3.98 -5.80 18.42
C VAL A 53 -2.50 -5.46 18.52
N THR A 54 -1.65 -6.44 18.31
CA THR A 54 -0.20 -6.29 18.16
C THR A 54 0.13 -6.23 16.68
N GLU A 55 0.92 -5.24 16.30
CA GLU A 55 1.43 -5.04 14.97
C GLU A 55 2.94 -5.22 14.94
N THR A 56 3.44 -5.91 13.92
CA THR A 56 4.87 -6.11 13.68
C THR A 56 5.20 -5.95 12.20
N VAL A 57 6.37 -5.42 11.88
CA VAL A 57 6.95 -5.55 10.55
C VAL A 57 7.82 -6.78 10.49
N VAL A 58 7.54 -7.65 9.53
CA VAL A 58 8.30 -8.88 9.28
C VAL A 58 9.06 -8.72 7.97
N ARG A 59 10.32 -9.16 7.97
CA ARG A 59 11.15 -9.23 6.76
C ARG A 59 11.73 -10.62 6.64
N VAL A 60 11.63 -11.19 5.44
CA VAL A 60 12.12 -12.53 5.10
C VAL A 60 13.05 -12.43 3.92
N LYS A 61 14.24 -13.03 4.02
CA LYS A 61 15.23 -13.00 2.94
C LYS A 61 14.86 -14.03 1.87
N VAL A 62 14.43 -13.52 0.73
CA VAL A 62 14.07 -14.30 -0.48
C VAL A 62 14.81 -13.68 -1.67
N PRO A 63 16.06 -14.08 -1.94
CA PRO A 63 16.87 -13.46 -2.98
C PRO A 63 16.28 -13.70 -4.37
N LEU A 64 16.24 -12.65 -5.18
CA LEU A 64 15.93 -12.79 -6.61
C LEU A 64 17.03 -13.57 -7.34
N PRO A 65 16.68 -14.36 -8.36
CA PRO A 65 17.65 -15.00 -9.24
C PRO A 65 18.68 -14.01 -9.81
N ALA A 66 19.92 -14.48 -10.01
CA ALA A 66 20.99 -13.66 -10.60
C ALA A 66 20.63 -13.08 -11.99
N SER A 67 19.72 -13.73 -12.71
CA SER A 67 19.21 -13.27 -14.00
C SER A 67 18.49 -11.92 -13.96
N PHE A 68 18.04 -11.44 -12.78
CA PHE A 68 17.46 -10.11 -12.62
C PHE A 68 18.51 -8.99 -12.74
N GLY A 69 19.79 -9.30 -12.54
CA GLY A 69 20.87 -8.32 -12.60
C GLY A 69 21.11 -7.57 -11.30
N ALA A 70 21.87 -6.47 -11.39
CA ALA A 70 22.26 -5.66 -10.24
C ALA A 70 21.07 -4.94 -9.60
N ARG A 71 20.98 -5.00 -8.28
CA ARG A 71 19.94 -4.37 -7.44
C ARG A 71 20.44 -4.07 -6.04
N PRO A 72 19.79 -3.18 -5.29
CA PRO A 72 20.08 -3.01 -3.86
C PRO A 72 19.88 -4.32 -3.09
N ALA A 73 20.73 -4.59 -2.09
CA ALA A 73 20.62 -5.80 -1.26
C ALA A 73 19.30 -5.87 -0.48
N ALA A 74 18.69 -4.71 -0.18
CA ALA A 74 17.36 -4.65 0.44
C ALA A 74 16.28 -5.32 -0.43
N CYS A 75 16.45 -5.33 -1.76
CA CYS A 75 15.49 -5.94 -2.69
C CYS A 75 15.56 -7.48 -2.74
N ASP A 76 16.45 -8.10 -1.98
CA ASP A 76 16.48 -9.55 -1.75
C ASP A 76 15.65 -9.96 -0.52
N TRP A 77 14.89 -9.02 0.04
CA TRP A 77 13.97 -9.25 1.15
C TRP A 77 12.54 -8.98 0.73
N LEU A 78 11.62 -9.79 1.23
CA LEU A 78 10.19 -9.55 1.20
C LEU A 78 9.76 -9.04 2.56
N SER A 79 8.81 -8.11 2.60
CA SER A 79 8.32 -7.50 3.82
C SER A 79 6.79 -7.60 3.90
N TYR A 80 6.25 -7.62 5.11
CA TYR A 80 4.82 -7.50 5.35
C TYR A 80 4.55 -6.94 6.75
N LEU A 81 3.40 -6.31 6.92
CA LEU A 81 2.86 -5.98 8.24
C LEU A 81 2.04 -7.15 8.74
N ARG A 82 2.34 -7.62 9.96
CA ARG A 82 1.65 -8.71 10.63
C ARG A 82 0.83 -8.15 11.78
N TYR A 83 -0.48 -8.35 11.71
CA TYR A 83 -1.42 -7.99 12.76
C TYR A 83 -1.96 -9.26 13.42
N ARG A 84 -2.02 -9.29 14.75
CA ARG A 84 -2.56 -10.41 15.53
C ARG A 84 -3.17 -9.91 16.83
N ALA A 85 -4.10 -10.67 17.43
CA ALA A 85 -4.57 -10.37 18.77
C ALA A 85 -3.39 -10.39 19.77
N ALA A 86 -3.38 -9.45 20.71
CA ALA A 86 -2.29 -9.31 21.67
C ALA A 86 -2.14 -10.54 22.57
N ASP A 87 -3.25 -11.20 22.90
CA ASP A 87 -3.35 -12.44 23.67
C ASP A 87 -3.33 -13.71 22.79
N GLY A 88 -3.22 -13.55 21.46
CA GLY A 88 -3.19 -14.65 20.50
C GLY A 88 -1.84 -15.38 20.43
N PRO A 89 -1.80 -16.51 19.70
CA PRO A 89 -0.58 -17.29 19.49
C PRO A 89 0.57 -16.47 18.95
N GLN A 90 1.80 -16.79 19.39
CA GLN A 90 3.01 -16.13 18.88
C GLN A 90 3.43 -16.70 17.52
N ALA A 91 3.29 -18.02 17.32
CA ALA A 91 3.60 -18.68 16.07
C ALA A 91 2.38 -18.65 15.14
N SER A 92 2.56 -18.16 13.92
CA SER A 92 1.48 -18.04 12.93
C SER A 92 0.83 -19.38 12.57
N ALA A 93 1.60 -20.48 12.64
CA ALA A 93 1.07 -21.83 12.43
C ALA A 93 -0.01 -22.23 13.46
N ASP A 94 -0.02 -21.58 14.63
CA ASP A 94 -0.99 -21.86 15.71
C ASP A 94 -2.22 -20.96 15.62
N ALA A 95 -2.20 -19.89 14.83
CA ALA A 95 -3.37 -19.05 14.59
C ALA A 95 -4.54 -19.87 14.00
N ASP A 96 -5.77 -19.45 14.25
CA ASP A 96 -6.96 -20.10 13.67
C ASP A 96 -6.98 -19.94 12.15
N ARG A 97 -6.72 -18.74 11.67
CA ARG A 97 -6.62 -18.38 10.24
C ARG A 97 -5.59 -17.26 10.05
N ILE A 98 -5.10 -17.15 8.81
CA ILE A 98 -4.15 -16.12 8.39
C ILE A 98 -4.67 -15.53 7.09
N LEU A 99 -5.09 -14.27 7.11
CA LEU A 99 -5.44 -13.53 5.91
C LEU A 99 -4.17 -12.93 5.32
N VAL A 100 -3.88 -13.21 4.06
CA VAL A 100 -2.72 -12.71 3.33
C VAL A 100 -3.22 -11.83 2.19
N ALA A 101 -2.92 -10.53 2.27
CA ALA A 101 -3.49 -9.51 1.38
C ALA A 101 -2.45 -8.91 0.45
N GLN A 102 -2.70 -9.01 -0.85
CA GLN A 102 -1.97 -8.29 -1.90
C GLN A 102 -2.52 -6.87 -2.06
N PRO A 103 -1.64 -5.85 -2.08
CA PRO A 103 -2.08 -4.46 -2.31
C PRO A 103 -2.53 -4.21 -3.74
N GLY A 104 -3.28 -3.13 -3.93
CA GLY A 104 -3.72 -2.62 -5.22
C GLY A 104 -2.60 -1.95 -6.02
N ILE A 105 -2.97 -1.27 -7.10
CA ILE A 105 -2.02 -0.48 -7.88
C ILE A 105 -1.57 0.74 -7.07
N LEU A 106 -0.26 0.99 -6.99
CA LEU A 106 0.34 2.10 -6.24
C LEU A 106 0.08 2.06 -4.72
N GLU A 107 -0.34 0.92 -4.17
CA GLU A 107 -0.54 0.71 -2.74
C GLU A 107 0.60 -0.10 -2.13
N GLY A 108 0.97 0.26 -0.92
CA GLY A 108 1.87 -0.49 -0.05
C GLY A 108 1.14 -1.19 1.10
N ALA A 109 1.89 -1.90 1.94
CA ALA A 109 1.33 -2.64 3.08
C ALA A 109 0.62 -1.73 4.09
N GLY A 110 1.08 -0.49 4.26
CA GLY A 110 0.48 0.49 5.18
C GLY A 110 -0.98 0.85 4.88
N ALA A 111 -1.44 0.65 3.64
CA ALA A 111 -2.83 0.91 3.26
C ALA A 111 -3.83 -0.01 3.99
N PHE A 112 -3.40 -1.19 4.42
CA PHE A 112 -4.24 -2.16 5.11
C PHE A 112 -4.37 -1.96 6.62
N ASP A 113 -3.74 -0.93 7.20
CA ASP A 113 -3.66 -0.77 8.65
C ASP A 113 -5.03 -0.84 9.35
N SER A 114 -6.02 -0.05 8.90
CA SER A 114 -7.34 -0.02 9.52
C SER A 114 -8.10 -1.34 9.34
N VAL A 115 -8.22 -1.86 8.11
CA VAL A 115 -8.95 -3.11 7.86
C VAL A 115 -8.31 -4.30 8.55
N ALA A 116 -6.98 -4.35 8.62
CA ALA A 116 -6.26 -5.44 9.28
C ALA A 116 -6.52 -5.45 10.79
N ARG A 117 -6.35 -4.30 11.46
CA ARG A 117 -6.63 -4.16 12.89
C ARG A 117 -8.10 -4.45 13.22
N ASN A 118 -9.01 -3.86 12.44
CA ASN A 118 -10.45 -4.06 12.64
C ASN A 118 -10.83 -5.53 12.47
N THR A 119 -10.30 -6.23 11.46
CA THR A 119 -10.57 -7.65 11.20
C THR A 119 -10.06 -8.54 12.34
N VAL A 120 -8.83 -8.29 12.81
CA VAL A 120 -8.24 -9.06 13.92
C VAL A 120 -9.01 -8.81 15.22
N ALA A 121 -9.32 -7.56 15.55
CA ALA A 121 -10.10 -7.21 16.73
C ALA A 121 -11.49 -7.84 16.69
N ARG A 122 -12.17 -7.79 15.56
CA ARG A 122 -13.50 -8.36 15.36
C ARG A 122 -13.52 -9.88 15.48
N ALA A 123 -12.47 -10.56 15.01
CA ALA A 123 -12.32 -12.00 15.18
C ALA A 123 -12.06 -12.37 16.66
N ALA A 124 -11.25 -11.58 17.36
CA ALA A 124 -10.97 -11.77 18.79
C ALA A 124 -12.26 -11.63 19.64
N GLU A 125 -13.12 -10.66 19.34
CA GLU A 125 -14.45 -10.53 19.96
C GLU A 125 -15.31 -11.78 19.77
N GLN A 126 -15.08 -12.53 18.69
CA GLN A 126 -15.76 -13.79 18.38
C GLN A 126 -15.03 -15.01 18.95
N GLY A 127 -13.99 -14.83 19.76
CA GLY A 127 -13.18 -15.89 20.37
C GLY A 127 -12.27 -16.61 19.38
N ARG A 128 -11.84 -15.91 18.31
CA ARG A 128 -10.91 -16.43 17.31
C ARG A 128 -9.61 -15.62 17.27
N HIS A 129 -8.49 -16.31 17.22
CA HIS A 129 -7.17 -15.70 17.07
C HIS A 129 -6.70 -15.82 15.63
N ILE A 130 -7.04 -14.84 14.81
CA ILE A 130 -6.59 -14.76 13.42
C ILE A 130 -5.40 -13.82 13.31
N GLU A 131 -4.65 -13.96 12.21
CA GLU A 131 -3.66 -12.99 11.77
C GLU A 131 -4.07 -12.34 10.45
N PHE A 132 -3.61 -11.12 10.25
CA PHE A 132 -3.69 -10.44 8.97
C PHE A 132 -2.28 -10.04 8.53
N TRP A 133 -1.85 -10.48 7.33
CA TRP A 133 -0.57 -10.17 6.72
C TRP A 133 -0.80 -9.26 5.53
N ALA A 134 -0.47 -7.98 5.68
CA ALA A 134 -0.49 -7.02 4.59
C ALA A 134 0.86 -7.08 3.86
N LEU A 135 0.86 -7.61 2.65
CA LEU A 135 2.09 -7.80 1.89
C LEU A 135 2.61 -6.47 1.32
N ASP A 136 3.94 -6.38 1.25
CA ASP A 136 4.63 -5.27 0.63
C ASP A 136 5.35 -5.75 -0.62
N ARG A 137 5.12 -5.09 -1.77
CA ARG A 137 5.78 -5.53 -3.01
C ARG A 137 7.29 -5.29 -2.94
N ARG A 138 8.03 -6.16 -3.59
CA ARG A 138 9.51 -6.14 -3.60
C ARG A 138 10.09 -4.79 -4.05
N SER A 139 9.43 -4.07 -4.94
CA SER A 139 9.80 -2.73 -5.42
C SER A 139 9.92 -1.70 -4.31
N ASN A 140 9.18 -1.86 -3.20
CA ASN A 140 9.20 -0.95 -2.05
C ASN A 140 10.54 -0.97 -1.29
N CYS A 141 11.43 -1.93 -1.59
CA CYS A 141 12.82 -1.90 -1.15
C CYS A 141 13.59 -0.64 -1.58
N LEU A 142 13.09 0.10 -2.58
CA LEU A 142 13.67 1.33 -3.09
C LEU A 142 13.23 2.57 -2.32
N GLU A 143 12.23 2.46 -1.46
CA GLU A 143 11.68 3.56 -0.69
C GLU A 143 12.59 3.96 0.47
N ASP A 144 12.69 5.24 0.70
CA ASP A 144 13.40 5.80 1.86
C ASP A 144 12.40 6.55 2.75
N ARG A 145 12.06 5.96 3.88
CA ARG A 145 11.14 6.54 4.86
C ARG A 145 11.82 7.38 5.95
N THR A 146 13.12 7.65 5.84
CA THR A 146 13.88 8.34 6.88
C THR A 146 13.27 9.68 7.28
N GLY A 147 12.84 10.48 6.31
CA GLY A 147 12.19 11.76 6.58
C GLY A 147 10.85 11.60 7.30
N ILE A 148 9.96 10.72 6.83
CA ILE A 148 8.66 10.43 7.48
C ILE A 148 8.88 9.83 8.87
N ALA A 149 9.81 8.89 9.03
CA ALA A 149 10.12 8.24 10.30
C ALA A 149 10.70 9.21 11.35
N SER A 150 11.11 10.43 10.97
CA SER A 150 11.50 11.47 11.93
C SER A 150 10.33 11.92 12.82
N GLY A 151 9.09 11.75 12.35
CA GLY A 151 7.89 12.21 13.02
C GLY A 151 7.72 13.73 13.05
N ASP A 152 8.50 14.46 12.25
CA ASP A 152 8.46 15.91 12.11
C ASP A 152 8.23 16.32 10.67
N GLN A 153 7.16 17.08 10.41
CA GLN A 153 6.74 17.47 9.06
C GLN A 153 7.78 18.33 8.34
N HIS A 154 8.38 19.31 9.05
CA HIS A 154 9.40 20.17 8.45
C HIS A 154 10.70 19.43 8.21
N ALA A 155 11.10 18.54 9.13
CA ALA A 155 12.28 17.70 8.92
C ALA A 155 12.08 16.78 7.71
N ALA A 156 10.88 16.23 7.51
CA ALA A 156 10.57 15.42 6.33
C ALA A 156 10.66 16.23 5.03
N VAL A 157 10.08 17.44 4.98
CA VAL A 157 10.22 18.35 3.83
C VAL A 157 11.70 18.69 3.57
N ASP A 158 12.44 19.02 4.62
CA ASP A 158 13.85 19.37 4.52
C ASP A 158 14.69 18.19 4.02
N TYR A 159 14.38 16.97 4.46
CA TYR A 159 15.05 15.76 4.01
C TYR A 159 14.81 15.48 2.52
N TYR A 160 13.54 15.33 2.11
CA TYR A 160 13.20 14.88 0.76
C TYR A 160 13.36 15.96 -0.32
N TYR A 161 13.12 17.23 0.02
CA TYR A 161 13.05 18.29 -1.00
C TYR A 161 14.15 19.34 -0.88
N ARG A 162 14.93 19.37 0.21
CA ARG A 162 16.03 20.32 0.40
C ARG A 162 17.37 19.67 0.66
N GLY A 163 17.42 18.32 0.73
CA GLY A 163 18.65 17.55 0.93
C GLY A 163 19.32 17.79 2.28
N LYS A 164 18.55 18.17 3.32
CA LYS A 164 19.09 18.31 4.67
C LYS A 164 19.22 16.95 5.35
N GLU A 165 20.17 16.85 6.27
CA GLU A 165 20.38 15.66 7.07
C GLU A 165 19.29 15.47 8.11
N VAL A 166 18.76 14.25 8.22
CA VAL A 166 17.83 13.82 9.26
C VAL A 166 18.33 12.47 9.82
N GLY A 167 18.46 12.37 11.13
CA GLY A 167 18.91 11.14 11.78
C GLY A 167 20.29 10.64 11.34
N GLY A 168 21.20 11.54 10.94
CA GLY A 168 22.53 11.19 10.44
C GLY A 168 22.56 10.72 8.98
N ARG A 169 21.46 10.89 8.24
CA ARG A 169 21.32 10.52 6.82
C ARG A 169 20.89 11.71 5.97
N THR A 170 21.39 11.74 4.75
CA THR A 170 20.95 12.67 3.71
C THR A 170 20.22 11.88 2.63
N PHE A 171 19.17 12.43 2.08
CA PHE A 171 18.40 11.79 1.02
C PHE A 171 19.20 11.73 -0.28
N ASP A 172 19.39 10.51 -0.82
CA ASP A 172 20.15 10.28 -2.06
C ASP A 172 19.34 10.64 -3.33
N GLY A 173 18.16 11.21 -3.16
CA GLY A 173 17.22 11.49 -4.25
C GLY A 173 16.40 10.27 -4.64
N TYR A 174 15.29 10.51 -5.34
CA TYR A 174 14.44 9.45 -5.87
C TYR A 174 15.18 8.61 -6.91
N VAL A 175 14.88 7.29 -6.91
CA VAL A 175 15.58 6.34 -7.77
C VAL A 175 15.18 6.54 -9.23
N GLY A 176 16.13 6.90 -10.07
CA GLY A 176 15.89 7.09 -11.50
C GLY A 176 15.83 5.77 -12.29
N ASN A 177 15.14 5.78 -13.44
CA ASN A 177 14.91 4.61 -14.30
C ASN A 177 16.16 3.79 -14.62
N GLY A 178 17.33 4.45 -14.77
CA GLY A 178 18.61 3.77 -15.03
C GLY A 178 19.08 2.83 -13.92
N ARG A 179 18.68 3.08 -12.66
CA ARG A 179 19.02 2.24 -11.49
C ARG A 179 18.01 1.12 -11.23
N MET A 180 16.92 1.06 -11.98
CA MET A 180 15.81 0.10 -11.83
C MET A 180 15.82 -1.02 -12.89
N GLY A 181 16.97 -1.33 -13.53
CA GLY A 181 17.07 -2.31 -14.62
C GLY A 181 16.47 -3.68 -14.28
N TRP A 182 16.62 -4.13 -13.05
CA TRP A 182 16.07 -5.40 -12.55
C TRP A 182 14.54 -5.43 -12.54
N MET A 183 13.87 -4.29 -12.41
CA MET A 183 12.41 -4.19 -12.41
C MET A 183 11.77 -4.48 -13.77
N ALA A 184 12.55 -4.46 -14.86
CA ALA A 184 12.08 -4.89 -16.18
C ALA A 184 11.59 -6.36 -16.22
N LYS A 185 11.90 -7.14 -15.16
CA LYS A 185 11.48 -8.53 -14.98
C LYS A 185 10.52 -8.74 -13.81
N LEU A 186 10.20 -7.68 -13.07
CA LEU A 186 9.31 -7.73 -11.91
C LEU A 186 7.86 -7.61 -12.38
N GLY A 187 7.35 -8.64 -13.03
CA GLY A 187 5.98 -8.75 -13.51
C GLY A 187 5.13 -9.71 -12.68
N ILE A 188 3.99 -10.14 -13.26
CA ILE A 188 3.03 -10.99 -12.54
C ILE A 188 3.64 -12.32 -12.08
N GLU A 189 4.48 -12.95 -12.92
CA GLU A 189 5.14 -14.23 -12.60
C GLU A 189 5.99 -14.11 -11.33
N GLN A 190 6.81 -13.05 -11.22
CA GLN A 190 7.63 -12.85 -10.03
C GLN A 190 6.81 -12.42 -8.82
N THR A 191 5.77 -11.62 -9.02
CA THR A 191 4.91 -11.16 -7.92
C THR A 191 4.20 -12.34 -7.23
N VAL A 192 3.61 -13.26 -8.00
CA VAL A 192 2.99 -14.46 -7.41
C VAL A 192 4.02 -15.44 -6.85
N ARG A 193 5.22 -15.51 -7.44
CA ARG A 193 6.35 -16.29 -6.90
C ARG A 193 6.79 -15.74 -5.54
N ASP A 194 6.88 -14.42 -5.40
CA ASP A 194 7.26 -13.78 -4.13
C ASP A 194 6.26 -14.12 -3.02
N GLU A 195 4.96 -14.11 -3.30
CA GLU A 195 3.95 -14.52 -2.32
C GLU A 195 4.08 -16.00 -1.97
N TYR A 196 4.23 -16.88 -2.96
CA TYR A 196 4.43 -18.31 -2.71
C TYR A 196 5.67 -18.57 -1.85
N ASP A 197 6.80 -17.96 -2.19
CA ASP A 197 8.07 -18.17 -1.51
C ASP A 197 8.02 -17.62 -0.07
N LEU A 198 7.33 -16.49 0.15
CA LEU A 198 7.09 -15.95 1.48
C LEU A 198 6.22 -16.90 2.32
N LEU A 199 5.11 -17.39 1.77
CA LEU A 199 4.24 -18.35 2.44
C LEU A 199 4.97 -19.65 2.77
N ALA A 200 5.81 -20.15 1.86
CA ALA A 200 6.60 -21.36 2.08
C ALA A 200 7.69 -21.16 3.13
N ALA A 201 8.28 -19.98 3.23
CA ALA A 201 9.28 -19.64 4.25
C ALA A 201 8.66 -19.50 5.65
N GLU A 202 7.53 -18.79 5.78
CA GLU A 202 6.87 -18.52 7.05
C GLU A 202 6.04 -19.70 7.57
N LEU A 203 5.47 -20.50 6.67
CA LEU A 203 4.63 -21.68 6.95
C LEU A 203 5.12 -22.87 6.10
N PRO A 204 6.22 -23.56 6.50
CA PRO A 204 6.82 -24.60 5.68
C PRO A 204 5.91 -25.81 5.40
N ASP A 205 5.02 -26.17 6.32
CA ASP A 205 4.05 -27.26 6.10
C ASP A 205 2.91 -26.78 5.17
N GLN A 206 2.89 -27.30 3.95
CA GLN A 206 1.86 -26.98 2.95
C GLN A 206 0.44 -27.30 3.46
N ARG A 207 0.27 -28.30 4.31
CA ARG A 207 -1.04 -28.64 4.89
C ARG A 207 -1.55 -27.53 5.80
N VAL A 208 -0.66 -26.87 6.53
CA VAL A 208 -1.01 -25.70 7.35
C VAL A 208 -1.46 -24.56 6.46
N ARG A 209 -0.73 -24.28 5.36
CA ARG A 209 -1.13 -23.27 4.39
C ARG A 209 -2.52 -23.56 3.83
N LYS A 210 -2.73 -24.78 3.30
CA LYS A 210 -4.02 -25.20 2.74
C LYS A 210 -5.19 -25.14 3.73
N GLN A 211 -4.93 -25.32 5.00
CA GLN A 211 -5.98 -25.32 6.02
C GLN A 211 -6.24 -23.94 6.62
N LYS A 212 -5.24 -23.05 6.67
CA LYS A 212 -5.32 -21.82 7.46
C LYS A 212 -5.18 -20.52 6.71
N VAL A 213 -4.51 -20.52 5.54
CA VAL A 213 -4.25 -19.28 4.80
C VAL A 213 -5.46 -18.91 3.94
N LEU A 214 -5.92 -17.68 4.06
CA LEU A 214 -6.89 -17.05 3.18
C LEU A 214 -6.13 -16.04 2.32
N CYS A 215 -6.02 -16.31 1.01
CA CYS A 215 -5.31 -15.46 0.08
C CYS A 215 -6.27 -14.44 -0.54
N GLY A 216 -5.86 -13.20 -0.67
CA GLY A 216 -6.73 -12.18 -1.24
C GLY A 216 -6.01 -10.87 -1.48
N GLY A 217 -6.78 -9.83 -1.71
CA GLY A 217 -6.22 -8.50 -1.91
C GLY A 217 -7.26 -7.46 -2.27
N HIS A 218 -6.77 -6.25 -2.40
CA HIS A 218 -7.54 -5.08 -2.80
C HIS A 218 -7.27 -4.72 -4.26
N SER A 219 -8.30 -4.31 -5.00
CA SER A 219 -8.12 -3.76 -6.34
C SER A 219 -7.32 -4.73 -7.23
N LEU A 220 -6.18 -4.32 -7.78
CA LEU A 220 -5.25 -5.17 -8.51
C LEU A 220 -4.85 -6.45 -7.74
N GLY A 221 -4.84 -6.39 -6.41
CA GLY A 221 -4.50 -7.52 -5.54
C GLY A 221 -5.41 -8.73 -5.73
N GLY A 222 -6.69 -8.54 -6.08
CA GLY A 222 -7.59 -9.63 -6.44
C GLY A 222 -7.19 -10.35 -7.71
N VAL A 223 -6.72 -9.61 -8.71
CA VAL A 223 -6.19 -10.19 -9.97
C VAL A 223 -4.88 -10.94 -9.71
N ILE A 224 -3.99 -10.39 -8.87
CA ILE A 224 -2.76 -11.09 -8.47
C ILE A 224 -3.11 -12.40 -7.75
N THR A 225 -4.08 -12.39 -6.84
CA THR A 225 -4.60 -13.60 -6.16
C THR A 225 -5.16 -14.61 -7.17
N GLY A 226 -5.84 -14.15 -8.21
CA GLY A 226 -6.31 -15.02 -9.29
C GLY A 226 -5.14 -15.70 -10.03
N TYR A 227 -4.08 -14.98 -10.35
CA TYR A 227 -2.87 -15.55 -10.94
C TYR A 227 -2.16 -16.50 -9.98
N LEU A 228 -2.09 -16.17 -8.68
CA LEU A 228 -1.58 -17.13 -7.68
C LEU A 228 -2.39 -18.42 -7.72
N ALA A 229 -3.72 -18.34 -7.70
CA ALA A 229 -4.61 -19.50 -7.66
C ALA A 229 -4.41 -20.46 -8.84
N VAL A 230 -4.07 -19.94 -10.03
CA VAL A 230 -3.88 -20.73 -11.25
C VAL A 230 -2.43 -21.12 -11.54
N ALA A 231 -1.47 -20.63 -10.74
CA ALA A 231 -0.05 -20.87 -10.95
C ALA A 231 0.39 -22.28 -10.54
N ASP A 232 1.49 -22.71 -11.13
CA ASP A 232 2.27 -23.89 -10.78
C ASP A 232 3.69 -23.46 -10.42
N PHE A 233 4.26 -24.01 -9.35
CA PHE A 233 5.52 -23.50 -8.82
C PHE A 233 6.71 -24.48 -8.96
N ASP A 234 6.49 -25.76 -9.28
CA ASP A 234 7.56 -26.73 -9.57
C ASP A 234 7.76 -26.98 -11.07
N GLY A 235 6.88 -26.47 -11.92
CA GLY A 235 6.90 -26.64 -13.36
C GLY A 235 6.35 -28.00 -13.83
N ASN A 236 5.66 -28.73 -12.95
CA ASN A 236 5.06 -30.03 -13.26
C ASN A 236 3.54 -30.01 -12.98
N PRO A 237 2.70 -29.76 -13.98
CA PRO A 237 1.25 -29.68 -13.80
C PRO A 237 0.58 -30.95 -13.23
N ALA A 238 1.29 -32.06 -13.18
CA ALA A 238 0.79 -33.30 -12.60
C ALA A 238 0.93 -33.34 -11.07
N THR A 239 1.79 -32.53 -10.49
CA THR A 239 1.90 -32.32 -9.04
C THR A 239 1.05 -31.13 -8.64
N THR A 240 0.32 -31.23 -7.54
CA THR A 240 -0.59 -30.16 -7.10
C THR A 240 -0.27 -29.64 -5.71
N THR A 241 0.73 -30.19 -5.05
CA THR A 241 1.13 -29.77 -3.69
C THR A 241 1.67 -28.36 -3.65
N ASP A 242 2.30 -27.91 -4.73
CA ASP A 242 2.83 -26.58 -4.94
C ASP A 242 1.90 -25.67 -5.76
N ALA A 243 0.85 -26.22 -6.39
CA ALA A 243 -0.16 -25.42 -7.08
C ALA A 243 -0.71 -24.32 -6.17
N GLY A 244 -0.88 -23.10 -6.72
CA GLY A 244 -1.23 -21.92 -5.93
C GLY A 244 -2.54 -22.09 -5.18
N TYR A 245 -3.59 -22.68 -5.78
CA TYR A 245 -4.87 -22.93 -5.09
C TYR A 245 -4.74 -23.87 -3.87
N ASN A 246 -3.69 -24.67 -3.80
CA ASN A 246 -3.39 -25.55 -2.67
C ASN A 246 -2.55 -24.86 -1.58
N GLN A 247 -2.23 -23.58 -1.75
CA GLN A 247 -1.62 -22.77 -0.69
C GLN A 247 -2.67 -22.02 0.15
N CYS A 248 -3.92 -22.00 -0.27
CA CYS A 248 -4.98 -21.23 0.35
C CYS A 248 -6.17 -22.12 0.72
N ALA A 249 -6.79 -21.86 1.89
CA ALA A 249 -8.04 -22.45 2.34
C ALA A 249 -9.27 -21.76 1.71
N GLY A 250 -9.13 -20.48 1.39
CA GLY A 250 -10.16 -19.64 0.79
C GLY A 250 -9.53 -18.41 0.12
N TYR A 251 -10.38 -17.64 -0.54
CA TYR A 251 -9.98 -16.37 -1.17
C TYR A 251 -10.83 -15.22 -0.64
N PHE A 252 -10.29 -14.00 -0.68
CA PHE A 252 -11.07 -12.79 -0.46
C PHE A 252 -10.67 -11.69 -1.46
N ALA A 253 -11.63 -10.86 -1.81
CA ALA A 253 -11.47 -9.75 -2.75
C ALA A 253 -12.13 -8.50 -2.17
N LEU A 254 -11.38 -7.40 -2.11
CA LEU A 254 -11.82 -6.10 -1.57
C LEU A 254 -11.86 -5.08 -2.71
N ASP A 255 -13.05 -4.61 -3.06
CA ASP A 255 -13.41 -3.80 -4.23
C ASP A 255 -12.76 -4.31 -5.53
N THR A 256 -12.83 -5.62 -5.72
CA THR A 256 -12.24 -6.36 -6.85
C THR A 256 -12.86 -7.75 -6.96
N THR A 257 -12.35 -8.57 -7.89
CA THR A 257 -12.68 -9.99 -8.05
C THR A 257 -11.43 -10.85 -8.07
N VAL A 258 -11.52 -12.12 -7.66
CA VAL A 258 -10.45 -13.10 -7.84
C VAL A 258 -10.53 -13.63 -9.28
N SER A 259 -9.74 -13.03 -10.16
CA SER A 259 -9.74 -13.36 -11.60
C SER A 259 -8.34 -13.19 -12.20
N THR A 260 -8.16 -13.62 -13.45
CA THR A 260 -6.92 -13.41 -14.21
C THR A 260 -7.10 -12.33 -15.30
N SER A 261 -8.16 -11.54 -15.23
CA SER A 261 -8.51 -10.52 -16.20
C SER A 261 -8.61 -9.14 -15.55
N LEU A 262 -7.87 -8.18 -16.05
CA LEU A 262 -8.13 -6.77 -15.75
C LEU A 262 -9.47 -6.30 -16.31
N GLY A 263 -10.01 -6.95 -17.35
CA GLY A 263 -11.29 -6.61 -17.95
C GLY A 263 -12.44 -6.63 -16.95
N ASP A 264 -12.34 -7.48 -15.93
CA ASP A 264 -13.33 -7.57 -14.86
C ASP A 264 -13.26 -6.35 -13.90
N LEU A 265 -12.12 -5.66 -13.85
CA LEU A 265 -11.91 -4.37 -13.19
C LEU A 265 -12.07 -3.20 -14.15
N SER A 266 -11.67 -3.36 -15.42
CA SER A 266 -11.54 -2.31 -16.43
C SER A 266 -12.87 -1.84 -17.03
N GLY A 267 -13.97 -2.48 -16.68
CA GLY A 267 -15.27 -1.85 -16.91
C GLY A 267 -15.35 -0.44 -16.31
N SER A 268 -14.49 -0.12 -15.34
CA SER A 268 -14.36 1.18 -14.68
C SER A 268 -13.26 2.07 -15.28
N ILE A 269 -12.25 1.47 -15.92
CA ILE A 269 -11.25 2.19 -16.70
C ILE A 269 -11.74 2.08 -18.14
N PRO A 270 -12.23 3.14 -18.78
CA PRO A 270 -12.65 3.09 -20.18
C PRO A 270 -11.57 2.46 -21.03
N ASP A 271 -11.95 1.61 -21.99
CA ASP A 271 -11.00 0.99 -22.93
C ASP A 271 -10.07 2.04 -23.60
N ASP A 272 -10.54 3.30 -23.68
CA ASP A 272 -9.81 4.45 -24.25
C ASP A 272 -8.89 5.17 -23.24
N THR A 273 -9.02 4.91 -21.93
CA THR A 273 -8.14 5.45 -20.88
C THR A 273 -7.18 4.39 -20.33
N ASN A 274 -7.10 3.29 -21.01
CA ASN A 274 -6.03 2.32 -20.80
C ASN A 274 -4.73 3.08 -20.53
N LEU A 275 -4.08 2.76 -19.41
CA LEU A 275 -2.63 2.87 -19.36
C LEU A 275 -2.17 2.48 -20.76
N PRO A 276 -1.53 3.36 -21.51
CA PRO A 276 -1.63 3.34 -22.96
C PRO A 276 -1.45 1.93 -23.48
N ASP A 277 -2.51 1.32 -24.01
CA ASP A 277 -2.34 0.22 -24.96
C ASP A 277 -1.64 0.87 -26.15
N ILE A 278 -0.31 0.85 -26.06
CA ILE A 278 0.52 1.41 -27.10
C ILE A 278 0.43 0.56 -28.38
N GLY A 279 -0.51 -0.41 -28.45
CA GLY A 279 -0.67 -1.32 -29.60
C GLY A 279 0.58 -2.17 -29.87
N LEU A 280 1.51 -2.21 -28.88
CA LEU A 280 2.78 -2.89 -29.02
C LEU A 280 2.64 -4.33 -28.50
N GLY A 281 3.11 -5.30 -29.26
CA GLY A 281 3.17 -6.68 -28.80
C GLY A 281 4.13 -6.85 -27.62
N TYR A 282 3.92 -7.91 -26.83
CA TYR A 282 4.69 -8.25 -25.62
C TYR A 282 6.22 -8.08 -25.80
N GLY A 283 6.78 -8.57 -26.92
CA GLY A 283 8.23 -8.47 -27.18
C GLY A 283 8.74 -7.03 -27.29
N VAL A 284 7.94 -6.13 -27.85
CA VAL A 284 8.32 -4.70 -28.00
C VAL A 284 8.27 -4.01 -26.64
N VAL A 285 7.23 -4.25 -25.84
CA VAL A 285 7.11 -3.72 -24.47
C VAL A 285 8.28 -4.23 -23.64
N GLN A 286 8.58 -5.52 -23.67
CA GLN A 286 9.71 -6.09 -22.92
C GLN A 286 11.04 -5.48 -23.35
N ALA A 287 11.29 -5.34 -24.64
CA ALA A 287 12.51 -4.69 -25.14
C ALA A 287 12.61 -3.23 -24.72
N GLY A 288 11.48 -2.51 -24.67
CA GLY A 288 11.41 -1.14 -24.16
C GLY A 288 11.76 -1.05 -22.67
N LEU A 289 11.28 -1.97 -21.85
CA LEU A 289 11.62 -2.06 -20.43
C LEU A 289 13.08 -2.46 -20.22
N ASP A 290 13.58 -3.45 -20.95
CA ASP A 290 14.96 -3.92 -20.85
C ASP A 290 15.96 -2.82 -21.21
N SER A 291 15.71 -2.10 -22.30
CA SER A 291 16.53 -0.96 -22.73
C SER A 291 16.39 0.30 -21.86
N GLY A 292 15.28 0.43 -21.13
CA GLY A 292 14.94 1.62 -20.35
C GLY A 292 14.33 2.75 -21.17
N VAL A 293 13.94 2.50 -22.42
CA VAL A 293 13.13 3.42 -23.24
C VAL A 293 11.75 3.59 -22.62
N LEU A 294 11.15 2.49 -22.14
CA LEU A 294 10.00 2.56 -21.27
C LEU A 294 10.44 2.67 -19.80
N SER A 295 9.72 3.49 -19.04
CA SER A 295 9.94 3.59 -17.60
C SER A 295 9.66 2.26 -16.93
N ARG A 296 10.54 1.82 -16.03
CA ARG A 296 10.43 0.56 -15.28
C ARG A 296 9.56 0.69 -14.04
N SER A 297 9.35 1.92 -13.59
CA SER A 297 8.36 2.26 -12.58
C SER A 297 7.23 3.05 -13.22
N LEU A 298 5.99 2.66 -12.91
CA LEU A 298 4.81 3.39 -13.35
C LEU A 298 4.83 4.78 -12.73
N SER A 299 4.76 5.79 -13.56
CA SER A 299 4.57 7.16 -13.11
C SER A 299 3.73 7.92 -14.12
N VAL A 300 2.81 8.69 -13.63
CA VAL A 300 2.10 9.68 -14.40
C VAL A 300 2.75 11.02 -14.09
N PRO A 301 3.50 11.62 -15.03
CA PRO A 301 4.17 12.88 -14.79
C PRO A 301 3.19 13.88 -14.16
N VAL A 302 3.65 14.60 -13.13
CA VAL A 302 2.85 15.62 -12.42
C VAL A 302 1.85 15.06 -11.39
N LEU A 303 1.21 13.92 -11.63
CA LEU A 303 0.13 13.41 -10.77
C LEU A 303 0.56 12.30 -9.82
N LEU A 304 1.26 11.30 -10.35
CA LEU A 304 1.66 10.10 -9.60
C LEU A 304 3.14 9.81 -9.87
N ASN A 305 3.96 10.19 -8.94
CA ASN A 305 5.40 9.93 -8.95
C ASN A 305 5.92 9.91 -7.51
N PRO A 306 7.11 9.41 -7.24
CA PRO A 306 7.63 9.29 -5.88
C PRO A 306 7.61 10.61 -5.08
N GLU A 307 7.85 11.76 -5.73
CA GLU A 307 7.83 13.07 -5.04
C GLU A 307 6.44 13.43 -4.53
N THR A 308 5.40 13.21 -5.35
CA THR A 308 4.02 13.53 -4.99
C THR A 308 3.42 12.53 -4.02
N MET A 309 3.81 11.26 -4.11
CA MET A 309 3.38 10.21 -3.17
C MET A 309 3.98 10.42 -1.77
N THR A 310 5.24 10.85 -1.68
CA THR A 310 5.88 11.22 -0.40
C THR A 310 5.12 12.36 0.30
N LEU A 311 4.50 13.27 -0.46
CA LEU A 311 3.72 14.39 0.10
C LEU A 311 2.54 13.92 0.95
N LEU A 312 1.90 12.78 0.61
CA LEU A 312 0.80 12.23 1.39
C LEU A 312 1.24 11.85 2.81
N GLY A 313 2.38 11.17 2.94
CA GLY A 313 2.96 10.84 4.25
C GLY A 313 3.35 12.10 5.05
N ILE A 314 3.88 13.14 4.37
CA ILE A 314 4.22 14.43 5.00
C ILE A 314 2.97 15.16 5.49
N ALA A 315 1.88 15.16 4.71
CA ALA A 315 0.60 15.73 5.13
C ALA A 315 0.02 14.93 6.32
N GLY A 316 0.13 13.59 6.27
CA GLY A 316 -0.24 12.72 7.38
C GLY A 316 0.50 13.05 8.68
N LEU A 317 1.81 13.36 8.63
CA LEU A 317 2.57 13.80 9.82
C LEU A 317 1.97 15.05 10.46
N GLY A 318 1.60 16.06 9.65
CA GLY A 318 0.96 17.27 10.13
C GLY A 318 -0.38 16.97 10.81
N ALA A 319 -1.21 16.16 10.17
CA ALA A 319 -2.53 15.77 10.69
C ALA A 319 -2.45 14.95 11.99
N VAL A 320 -1.43 14.07 12.14
CA VAL A 320 -1.20 13.31 13.38
C VAL A 320 -0.70 14.21 14.50
N ARG A 321 0.21 15.15 14.22
CA ARG A 321 0.93 15.92 15.25
C ARG A 321 0.15 17.13 15.76
N ASP A 322 -0.53 17.84 14.88
CA ASP A 322 -1.30 19.05 15.20
C ASP A 322 -2.53 19.15 14.27
N PRO A 323 -3.53 18.27 14.45
CA PRO A 323 -4.66 18.14 13.52
C PRO A 323 -5.39 19.44 13.27
N GLY A 324 -5.73 20.19 14.33
CA GLY A 324 -6.46 21.45 14.27
C GLY A 324 -5.58 22.70 14.06
N GLY A 325 -4.26 22.53 14.04
CA GLY A 325 -3.33 23.64 13.80
C GLY A 325 -3.39 24.14 12.37
N GLU A 326 -3.17 25.45 12.17
CA GLU A 326 -3.07 26.03 10.83
C GLU A 326 -1.85 25.50 10.09
N ALA A 327 -2.06 24.85 8.96
CA ALA A 327 -1.03 24.21 8.19
C ALA A 327 -0.13 25.23 7.48
N ASP A 328 1.15 25.16 7.73
CA ASP A 328 2.15 25.92 6.99
C ASP A 328 2.81 25.11 5.85
N LEU A 329 2.54 23.80 5.75
CA LEU A 329 3.07 22.91 4.72
C LEU A 329 2.97 23.48 3.31
N PRO A 330 1.81 24.01 2.82
CA PRO A 330 1.72 24.55 1.46
C PRO A 330 2.66 25.72 1.18
N SER A 331 3.04 26.46 2.23
CA SER A 331 3.98 27.59 2.15
C SER A 331 5.42 27.18 2.42
N TYR A 332 5.62 26.11 3.19
CA TYR A 332 6.93 25.58 3.55
C TYR A 332 7.57 24.73 2.44
N LEU A 333 6.76 24.11 1.58
CA LEU A 333 7.26 23.33 0.43
C LEU A 333 8.11 24.21 -0.50
N PRO A 334 9.29 23.75 -0.94
CA PRO A 334 10.10 24.48 -1.92
C PRO A 334 9.41 24.50 -3.28
N ALA A 335 9.81 25.43 -4.14
CA ALA A 335 9.38 25.42 -5.52
C ALA A 335 9.81 24.11 -6.20
N ASN A 336 8.83 23.31 -6.61
CA ASN A 336 9.00 22.01 -7.26
C ASN A 336 7.90 21.85 -8.31
N VAL A 337 8.29 21.59 -9.54
CA VAL A 337 7.35 21.55 -10.69
C VAL A 337 6.30 20.45 -10.51
N ASN A 338 6.68 19.27 -10.02
CA ASN A 338 5.75 18.16 -9.83
C ASN A 338 4.75 18.48 -8.71
N ILE A 339 5.23 18.93 -7.55
CA ILE A 339 4.37 19.31 -6.42
C ILE A 339 3.44 20.48 -6.78
N GLU A 340 3.97 21.50 -7.47
CA GLU A 340 3.15 22.65 -7.89
C GLU A 340 2.04 22.20 -8.83
N ALA A 341 2.35 21.35 -9.79
CA ALA A 341 1.37 20.87 -10.75
C ALA A 341 0.35 19.91 -10.10
N THR A 342 0.76 19.07 -9.14
CA THR A 342 -0.16 18.26 -8.34
C THR A 342 -1.09 19.13 -7.51
N ASN A 343 -0.55 20.13 -6.81
CA ASN A 343 -1.36 21.08 -6.05
C ASN A 343 -2.36 21.83 -6.94
N ARG A 344 -1.96 22.23 -8.14
CA ARG A 344 -2.88 22.85 -9.12
C ARG A 344 -3.98 21.88 -9.53
N PHE A 345 -3.64 20.62 -9.80
CA PHE A 345 -4.62 19.60 -10.17
C PHE A 345 -5.66 19.37 -9.06
N LEU A 346 -5.20 19.28 -7.83
CA LEU A 346 -6.05 19.01 -6.67
C LEU A 346 -6.85 20.23 -6.21
N PHE A 347 -6.24 21.44 -6.20
CA PHE A 347 -6.83 22.64 -5.61
C PHE A 347 -7.40 23.65 -6.61
N SER A 348 -7.48 23.33 -7.90
CA SER A 348 -8.12 24.22 -8.87
C SER A 348 -9.62 23.97 -8.96
N LYS A 349 -10.42 25.01 -8.76
CA LYS A 349 -11.87 24.94 -8.88
C LYS A 349 -12.35 24.79 -10.34
N ASP A 350 -11.58 25.34 -11.29
CA ASP A 350 -11.91 25.37 -12.71
C ASP A 350 -10.64 25.39 -13.58
N THR A 351 -10.82 25.25 -14.90
CA THR A 351 -9.71 25.25 -15.86
C THR A 351 -8.93 26.58 -15.85
N ALA A 352 -9.57 27.72 -15.61
CA ALA A 352 -8.87 29.00 -15.54
C ALA A 352 -7.94 29.06 -14.32
N THR A 353 -8.39 28.59 -13.18
CA THR A 353 -7.58 28.45 -11.95
C THR A 353 -6.41 27.50 -12.17
N PHE A 354 -6.64 26.38 -12.83
CA PHE A 354 -5.56 25.42 -13.15
C PHE A 354 -4.48 26.05 -14.04
N LEU A 355 -4.87 26.74 -15.10
CA LEU A 355 -3.93 27.37 -16.03
C LEU A 355 -3.16 28.54 -15.39
N THR A 356 -3.84 29.36 -14.61
CA THR A 356 -3.21 30.51 -13.94
C THR A 356 -2.45 30.17 -12.67
N GLY A 357 -2.81 29.03 -12.01
CA GLY A 357 -2.31 28.66 -10.68
C GLY A 357 -2.75 29.64 -9.59
N LYS A 358 -3.86 30.38 -9.80
CA LYS A 358 -4.36 31.37 -8.85
C LYS A 358 -5.89 31.27 -8.70
N PRO A 359 -6.38 31.23 -7.41
CA PRO A 359 -5.60 31.14 -6.18
C PRO A 359 -4.86 29.79 -6.08
N ALA A 360 -3.69 29.78 -5.43
CA ALA A 360 -2.94 28.57 -5.11
C ALA A 360 -3.36 28.02 -3.74
N VAL A 361 -3.06 26.75 -3.43
CA VAL A 361 -3.39 26.13 -2.12
C VAL A 361 -2.88 26.96 -0.95
N LYS A 362 -1.69 27.52 -1.03
CA LYS A 362 -1.08 28.38 0.00
C LYS A 362 -1.77 29.74 0.19
N ASP A 363 -2.69 30.11 -0.70
CA ASP A 363 -3.48 31.34 -0.57
C ASP A 363 -4.71 31.12 0.35
N PHE A 364 -5.01 29.86 0.72
CA PHE A 364 -6.05 29.48 1.67
C PHE A 364 -5.44 29.16 3.04
N ARG A 365 -6.20 29.42 4.09
CA ARG A 365 -5.87 29.03 5.47
C ARG A 365 -6.58 27.71 5.74
N LEU A 366 -5.80 26.66 5.98
CA LEU A 366 -6.29 25.29 6.18
C LEU A 366 -5.68 24.71 7.45
N THR A 367 -6.41 23.91 8.20
CA THR A 367 -5.80 23.05 9.24
C THR A 367 -5.03 21.90 8.60
N ASN A 368 -4.15 21.23 9.36
CA ASN A 368 -3.42 20.06 8.88
C ASN A 368 -4.36 18.92 8.45
N GLU A 369 -5.46 18.69 9.18
CA GLU A 369 -6.50 17.74 8.75
C GLU A 369 -7.17 18.17 7.43
N ALA A 370 -7.46 19.47 7.28
CA ALA A 370 -8.08 19.95 6.04
C ALA A 370 -7.15 19.85 4.83
N VAL A 371 -5.83 19.95 5.03
CA VAL A 371 -4.85 19.67 3.97
C VAL A 371 -4.86 18.18 3.61
N LEU A 372 -4.83 17.29 4.61
CA LEU A 372 -4.86 15.85 4.36
C LEU A 372 -6.18 15.41 3.71
N GLY A 373 -7.32 15.88 4.23
CA GLY A 373 -8.63 15.60 3.65
C GLY A 373 -8.70 16.02 2.18
N ALA A 374 -8.25 17.23 1.85
CA ALA A 374 -8.20 17.70 0.47
C ALA A 374 -7.32 16.84 -0.46
N LEU A 375 -6.38 16.07 0.07
CA LEU A 375 -5.50 15.18 -0.70
C LEU A 375 -6.07 13.76 -0.88
N MET A 376 -7.06 13.35 -0.09
CA MET A 376 -7.54 11.96 -0.07
C MET A 376 -9.06 11.83 -0.20
N ASP A 377 -9.81 12.90 0.11
CA ASP A 377 -11.26 12.86 0.19
C ASP A 377 -11.94 12.80 -1.20
N ASP A 378 -13.01 12.03 -1.31
CA ASP A 378 -13.77 11.83 -2.55
C ASP A 378 -14.45 13.09 -3.07
N HIS A 379 -14.74 14.07 -2.19
CA HIS A 379 -15.27 15.36 -2.57
C HIS A 379 -14.20 16.39 -3.00
N SER A 380 -12.91 16.02 -2.94
CA SER A 380 -11.78 16.88 -3.30
C SER A 380 -10.93 16.28 -4.42
N VAL A 381 -10.56 14.99 -4.29
CA VAL A 381 -9.68 14.27 -5.21
C VAL A 381 -10.45 13.85 -6.48
N PRO A 382 -9.96 14.21 -7.67
CA PRO A 382 -10.66 13.89 -8.90
C PRO A 382 -10.32 12.52 -9.50
N LEU A 383 -9.66 11.61 -8.75
CA LEU A 383 -9.25 10.28 -9.23
C LEU A 383 -9.89 9.20 -8.36
N ALA A 384 -10.87 8.47 -8.90
CA ALA A 384 -11.70 7.51 -8.18
C ALA A 384 -10.91 6.45 -7.40
N PHE A 385 -9.80 5.96 -7.97
CA PHE A 385 -8.98 4.92 -7.33
C PHE A 385 -8.12 5.42 -6.16
N LEU A 386 -8.09 6.74 -5.89
CA LEU A 386 -7.41 7.37 -4.76
C LEU A 386 -8.37 7.92 -3.72
N GLN A 387 -9.68 7.68 -3.84
CA GLN A 387 -10.70 8.29 -3.01
C GLN A 387 -11.00 7.46 -1.78
N SER A 388 -11.07 8.16 -0.65
CA SER A 388 -11.67 7.73 0.61
C SER A 388 -12.69 8.74 1.07
N SER A 389 -13.76 8.30 1.70
CA SER A 389 -14.80 9.17 2.28
C SER A 389 -14.39 9.54 3.71
N VAL A 390 -13.64 10.63 3.87
CA VAL A 390 -13.01 11.00 5.16
C VAL A 390 -13.72 12.13 5.89
N GLY A 391 -14.77 12.70 5.33
CA GLY A 391 -15.49 13.84 5.89
C GLY A 391 -15.57 15.02 4.94
N PHE A 392 -15.58 16.24 5.45
CA PHE A 392 -15.78 17.40 4.61
C PHE A 392 -15.16 18.69 5.16
N PHE A 393 -14.91 19.68 4.31
CA PHE A 393 -14.49 21.02 4.72
C PHE A 393 -15.49 21.67 5.67
N ASP A 394 -14.98 22.39 6.66
CA ASP A 394 -15.75 23.21 7.62
C ASP A 394 -15.03 24.55 7.88
N GLY A 395 -15.66 25.44 8.66
CA GLY A 395 -15.08 26.71 9.07
C GLY A 395 -15.16 27.82 8.02
N GLY A 396 -15.55 27.55 6.79
CA GLY A 396 -15.66 28.54 5.72
C GLY A 396 -16.51 28.08 4.53
N PRO A 397 -16.90 29.01 3.62
CA PRO A 397 -17.69 28.67 2.46
C PRO A 397 -16.86 27.86 1.44
N VAL A 398 -17.50 26.87 0.85
CA VAL A 398 -16.98 26.05 -0.24
C VAL A 398 -17.71 26.37 -1.56
N VAL A 399 -17.10 26.02 -2.67
CA VAL A 399 -17.66 26.18 -4.02
C VAL A 399 -17.44 24.92 -4.83
N ASP A 400 -18.34 24.67 -5.79
CA ASP A 400 -18.21 23.56 -6.72
C ASP A 400 -16.85 23.55 -7.41
N LYS A 401 -16.25 22.36 -7.51
CA LYS A 401 -15.05 22.11 -8.29
C LYS A 401 -15.46 21.56 -9.64
N SER A 402 -15.14 22.28 -10.71
CA SER A 402 -15.44 21.90 -12.09
C SER A 402 -14.20 21.46 -12.90
N PHE A 403 -13.06 21.27 -12.23
CA PHE A 403 -11.82 20.80 -12.85
C PHE A 403 -11.33 19.52 -12.15
N PRO A 404 -10.94 18.49 -12.91
CA PRO A 404 -10.93 18.38 -14.38
C PRO A 404 -12.30 18.13 -15.00
N VAL A 405 -13.33 17.78 -14.21
CA VAL A 405 -14.68 17.47 -14.64
C VAL A 405 -15.69 18.21 -13.76
N ALA A 406 -16.74 18.75 -14.38
CA ALA A 406 -17.80 19.46 -13.66
C ALA A 406 -18.72 18.49 -12.91
N ASN A 407 -19.22 18.91 -11.74
CA ASN A 407 -20.24 18.21 -10.99
C ASN A 407 -21.49 17.97 -11.85
N GLY A 408 -22.12 16.80 -11.70
CA GLY A 408 -23.34 16.44 -12.45
C GLY A 408 -23.16 16.26 -13.96
N GLY A 409 -21.93 16.33 -14.47
CA GLY A 409 -21.62 16.07 -15.89
C GLY A 409 -21.56 14.55 -16.19
N ASP A 410 -21.43 14.19 -17.48
CA ASP A 410 -21.13 12.82 -17.92
C ASP A 410 -19.67 12.45 -17.55
N ALA A 411 -19.31 12.67 -16.27
CA ALA A 411 -18.06 12.23 -15.75
C ALA A 411 -17.97 10.71 -15.93
N GLN A 412 -16.82 10.22 -16.39
CA GLN A 412 -16.57 8.78 -16.40
C GLN A 412 -16.44 8.31 -14.94
N PRO A 413 -17.47 7.72 -14.33
CA PRO A 413 -17.46 7.45 -12.89
C PRO A 413 -16.26 6.60 -12.47
N GLY A 414 -15.82 5.69 -13.35
CA GLY A 414 -14.68 4.82 -13.09
C GLY A 414 -13.31 5.53 -13.05
N LEU A 415 -13.17 6.75 -13.61
CA LEU A 415 -11.91 7.49 -13.55
C LEU A 415 -11.96 8.64 -12.54
N PHE A 416 -13.08 9.39 -12.51
CA PHE A 416 -13.18 10.62 -11.73
C PHE A 416 -14.11 10.52 -10.51
N GLY A 417 -14.76 9.38 -10.29
CA GLY A 417 -15.80 9.22 -9.27
C GLY A 417 -17.10 9.92 -9.67
N GLY A 418 -18.19 9.58 -8.97
CA GLY A 418 -19.52 10.13 -9.20
C GLY A 418 -19.88 11.30 -8.28
N GLU A 419 -19.11 11.53 -7.23
CA GLU A 419 -19.41 12.48 -6.17
C GLU A 419 -19.19 13.92 -6.64
N TYR A 420 -20.06 14.80 -6.12
CA TYR A 420 -19.90 16.24 -6.26
C TYR A 420 -18.68 16.73 -5.50
N LYS A 421 -17.82 17.48 -6.17
CA LYS A 421 -16.55 17.96 -5.61
C LYS A 421 -16.62 19.42 -5.23
N ALA A 422 -15.96 19.74 -4.12
CA ALA A 422 -15.90 21.07 -3.53
C ALA A 422 -14.47 21.51 -3.26
N ILE A 423 -14.29 22.84 -3.16
CA ILE A 423 -13.02 23.46 -2.79
C ILE A 423 -13.30 24.70 -1.95
N PRO A 424 -12.39 25.13 -1.05
CA PRO A 424 -12.47 26.41 -0.38
C PRO A 424 -12.65 27.58 -1.33
N ASP A 425 -13.61 28.51 -1.02
CA ASP A 425 -13.96 29.61 -1.91
C ASP A 425 -13.19 30.92 -1.62
N ARG A 426 -12.70 31.14 -0.38
CA ARG A 426 -12.13 32.42 0.04
C ARG A 426 -10.64 32.37 0.32
N PRO A 427 -9.77 32.73 -0.65
CA PRO A 427 -8.35 32.94 -0.40
C PRO A 427 -8.13 34.03 0.66
N GLY A 428 -7.21 33.83 1.62
CA GLY A 428 -6.95 34.74 2.73
C GLY A 428 -8.13 34.93 3.69
N GLY A 429 -9.16 34.09 3.57
CA GLY A 429 -10.40 34.14 4.34
C GLY A 429 -10.30 33.42 5.70
N PRO A 430 -11.40 32.77 6.13
CA PRO A 430 -11.42 32.03 7.40
C PRO A 430 -10.43 30.88 7.39
N LEU A 431 -10.11 30.35 8.57
CA LEU A 431 -9.41 29.09 8.71
C LEU A 431 -10.39 27.94 8.39
N TYR A 432 -10.16 27.24 7.29
CA TYR A 432 -10.90 26.03 6.96
C TYR A 432 -10.40 24.88 7.83
N THR A 433 -11.34 24.22 8.48
CA THR A 433 -11.13 23.05 9.32
C THR A 433 -11.68 21.81 8.61
N TRP A 434 -11.56 20.64 9.24
CA TRP A 434 -12.09 19.39 8.73
C TRP A 434 -13.16 18.83 9.64
N ARG A 435 -14.29 18.44 9.06
CA ARG A 435 -15.34 17.72 9.76
C ARG A 435 -15.17 16.24 9.46
N ASN A 436 -14.66 15.50 10.45
CA ASN A 436 -14.40 14.06 10.34
C ASN A 436 -15.70 13.28 10.07
N TYR A 437 -15.59 12.08 9.53
CA TYR A 437 -16.69 11.21 9.10
C TYR A 437 -17.84 11.11 10.12
N ASP A 438 -17.54 11.01 11.41
CA ASP A 438 -18.48 10.84 12.51
C ASP A 438 -19.22 12.12 12.90
N ARG A 439 -18.78 13.27 12.39
CA ARG A 439 -19.34 14.60 12.63
C ARG A 439 -20.02 15.20 11.40
N VAL A 440 -19.99 14.52 10.26
CA VAL A 440 -20.77 14.91 9.11
C VAL A 440 -22.26 14.70 9.41
N GLY A 441 -23.01 15.79 9.29
CA GLY A 441 -24.40 15.86 9.74
C GLY A 441 -25.43 15.63 8.64
N ASP A 442 -26.59 16.27 8.83
CA ASP A 442 -27.71 16.19 7.91
C ASP A 442 -27.32 16.77 6.54
N PRO A 443 -27.62 16.07 5.42
CA PRO A 443 -27.44 16.58 4.08
C PRO A 443 -28.24 17.87 3.80
N ASP A 444 -29.20 18.21 4.66
CA ASP A 444 -29.89 19.49 4.58
C ASP A 444 -29.13 20.68 5.18
N ASP A 445 -27.95 20.47 5.76
CA ASP A 445 -27.07 21.55 6.18
C ASP A 445 -26.68 22.41 4.97
N PRO A 446 -27.03 23.72 4.91
CA PRO A 446 -26.75 24.57 3.76
C PRO A 446 -25.27 24.74 3.43
N GLY A 447 -24.36 24.42 4.37
CA GLY A 447 -22.91 24.43 4.16
C GLY A 447 -22.40 23.32 3.24
N TYR A 448 -23.24 22.32 2.95
CA TYR A 448 -22.84 21.13 2.18
C TYR A 448 -23.54 21.03 0.82
N ARG A 449 -24.03 22.14 0.25
CA ARG A 449 -24.76 22.09 -1.01
C ARG A 449 -24.00 22.77 -2.14
N SER A 450 -24.02 22.09 -3.28
CA SER A 450 -23.55 22.65 -4.55
C SER A 450 -24.49 23.77 -5.03
N ALA A 451 -24.06 24.49 -6.05
CA ALA A 451 -24.83 25.58 -6.63
C ALA A 451 -26.20 25.14 -7.22
N ASP A 452 -26.34 23.87 -7.59
CA ASP A 452 -27.63 23.30 -8.07
C ASP A 452 -28.52 22.77 -6.93
N GLY A 453 -28.03 22.84 -5.68
CA GLY A 453 -28.74 22.37 -4.49
C GLY A 453 -28.50 20.92 -4.13
N THR A 454 -27.70 20.17 -4.90
CA THR A 454 -27.31 18.80 -4.57
C THR A 454 -26.39 18.79 -3.33
N PRO A 455 -26.65 17.96 -2.32
CA PRO A 455 -25.71 17.82 -1.20
C PRO A 455 -24.36 17.28 -1.69
N PHE A 456 -23.25 17.83 -1.21
CA PHE A 456 -21.93 17.22 -1.43
C PHE A 456 -21.83 15.92 -0.69
N THR A 457 -22.16 15.90 0.60
CA THR A 457 -22.05 14.72 1.46
C THR A 457 -23.21 14.61 2.46
N GLY A 458 -23.19 13.57 3.30
CA GLY A 458 -24.14 13.32 4.39
C GLY A 458 -23.65 12.20 5.29
N ALA A 459 -24.24 12.08 6.47
CA ALA A 459 -23.85 11.18 7.56
C ALA A 459 -23.65 9.70 7.16
N GLY A 460 -24.30 9.22 6.10
CA GLY A 460 -24.18 7.83 5.64
C GLY A 460 -23.13 7.61 4.56
N LYS A 461 -22.44 8.66 4.13
CA LYS A 461 -21.48 8.61 3.03
C LYS A 461 -20.03 8.73 3.47
N GLU A 462 -19.78 9.22 4.68
CA GLU A 462 -18.45 9.34 5.23
C GLU A 462 -18.16 8.17 6.17
N VAL A 463 -17.09 7.44 5.94
CA VAL A 463 -16.84 6.15 6.60
C VAL A 463 -15.42 5.99 7.14
N THR A 464 -14.47 6.80 6.67
CA THR A 464 -13.06 6.74 7.06
C THR A 464 -12.71 7.83 8.08
N ASP A 465 -12.08 7.43 9.20
CA ASP A 465 -11.56 8.37 10.19
C ASP A 465 -10.26 9.01 9.70
N ILE A 466 -10.24 10.35 9.61
CA ILE A 466 -9.08 11.09 9.10
C ILE A 466 -7.82 10.89 9.98
N GLN A 467 -7.98 10.66 11.29
CA GLN A 467 -6.85 10.43 12.19
C GLN A 467 -6.27 9.02 12.01
N GLU A 468 -7.13 8.01 11.77
CA GLU A 468 -6.66 6.66 11.42
C GLU A 468 -5.96 6.66 10.05
N LEU A 469 -6.51 7.37 9.07
CA LEU A 469 -5.88 7.54 7.76
C LEU A 469 -4.52 8.25 7.88
N ALA A 470 -4.45 9.33 8.66
CA ALA A 470 -3.21 10.07 8.91
C ALA A 470 -2.13 9.17 9.52
N ARG A 471 -2.50 8.33 10.49
CA ARG A 471 -1.60 7.35 11.11
C ARG A 471 -1.11 6.31 10.10
N SER A 472 -2.00 5.77 9.27
CA SER A 472 -1.64 4.80 8.22
C SER A 472 -0.64 5.36 7.22
N LEU A 473 -0.75 6.65 6.88
CA LEU A 473 0.17 7.36 5.99
C LEU A 473 1.52 7.70 6.64
N ALA A 474 1.53 8.09 7.93
CA ALA A 474 2.68 8.70 8.58
C ALA A 474 3.45 7.77 9.52
N GLU A 475 2.77 6.87 10.24
CA GLU A 475 3.36 6.11 11.34
C GLU A 475 3.68 4.65 10.98
N GLN A 476 3.16 4.13 9.86
CA GLN A 476 3.46 2.77 9.42
C GLN A 476 4.93 2.63 8.97
N PRO A 477 5.63 1.53 9.31
CA PRO A 477 7.01 1.30 8.90
C PRO A 477 7.14 0.89 7.43
N LEU A 478 6.05 0.42 6.81
CA LEU A 478 5.90 0.20 5.37
C LEU A 478 4.89 1.20 4.85
N ASP A 479 5.14 1.77 3.67
CA ASP A 479 4.37 2.90 3.16
C ASP A 479 2.91 2.52 2.86
N PHE A 480 2.03 3.51 2.93
CA PHE A 480 0.65 3.42 2.45
C PHE A 480 0.62 3.33 0.92
N THR A 481 1.52 4.05 0.26
CA THR A 481 1.65 4.11 -1.20
C THR A 481 2.87 3.33 -1.66
N GLU A 482 2.83 2.79 -2.89
CA GLU A 482 3.99 2.20 -3.55
C GLU A 482 4.60 3.20 -4.52
N GLN A 483 5.73 3.80 -4.15
CA GLN A 483 6.38 4.86 -4.92
C GLN A 483 7.02 4.35 -6.23
N TYR A 484 7.39 3.08 -6.28
CA TYR A 484 8.11 2.46 -7.41
C TYR A 484 7.34 1.26 -7.99
N PHE A 485 6.06 1.47 -8.28
CA PHE A 485 5.20 0.40 -8.82
C PHE A 485 5.75 -0.14 -10.15
N PRO A 486 5.94 -1.48 -10.31
CA PRO A 486 6.56 -2.05 -11.51
C PRO A 486 5.69 -1.89 -12.77
N THR A 487 6.14 -1.13 -13.75
CA THR A 487 5.47 -1.03 -15.07
C THR A 487 5.30 -2.41 -15.71
N LYS A 488 6.25 -3.32 -15.51
CA LYS A 488 6.17 -4.69 -16.01
C LYS A 488 4.93 -5.43 -15.51
N LEU A 489 4.54 -5.23 -14.24
CA LEU A 489 3.36 -5.87 -13.67
C LEU A 489 2.09 -5.44 -14.41
N VAL A 490 1.90 -4.14 -14.62
CA VAL A 490 0.73 -3.62 -15.36
C VAL A 490 0.74 -4.10 -16.81
N THR A 491 1.88 -4.02 -17.47
CA THR A 491 1.97 -4.43 -18.90
C THR A 491 1.76 -5.92 -19.10
N ASP A 492 2.15 -6.78 -18.15
CA ASP A 492 1.81 -8.20 -18.19
C ASP A 492 0.29 -8.41 -18.13
N LEU A 493 -0.39 -7.69 -17.26
CA LEU A 493 -1.84 -7.81 -17.09
C LEU A 493 -2.61 -7.26 -18.29
N GLN A 494 -2.17 -6.16 -18.89
CA GLN A 494 -2.73 -5.63 -20.15
C GLN A 494 -2.51 -6.61 -21.31
N LEU A 495 -1.39 -7.33 -21.31
CA LEU A 495 -1.03 -8.32 -22.31
C LEU A 495 -1.37 -9.76 -21.87
N ALA A 496 -2.38 -9.94 -21.01
CA ALA A 496 -2.81 -11.22 -20.47
C ALA A 496 -3.15 -12.27 -21.56
N THR A 497 -3.54 -11.82 -22.75
CA THR A 497 -3.81 -12.69 -23.90
C THR A 497 -2.55 -13.16 -24.62
N SER A 498 -1.37 -12.60 -24.33
CA SER A 498 -0.10 -13.03 -24.94
C SER A 498 0.29 -14.45 -24.50
N PRO A 499 0.99 -15.24 -25.33
CA PRO A 499 1.46 -16.57 -24.95
C PRO A 499 2.34 -16.56 -23.70
N GLN A 500 3.10 -15.48 -23.47
CA GLN A 500 4.02 -15.33 -22.35
C GLN A 500 3.29 -15.21 -21.01
N VAL A 501 2.13 -14.58 -20.98
CA VAL A 501 1.32 -14.46 -19.77
C VAL A 501 0.35 -15.64 -19.64
N LYS A 502 -0.28 -16.07 -20.74
CA LYS A 502 -1.18 -17.24 -20.74
C LYS A 502 -0.53 -18.50 -20.18
N ARG A 503 0.78 -18.71 -20.38
CA ARG A 503 1.49 -19.87 -19.84
C ARG A 503 1.49 -19.94 -18.31
N LEU A 504 1.21 -18.83 -17.62
CA LEU A 504 1.12 -18.78 -16.16
C LEU A 504 -0.19 -19.39 -15.64
N VAL A 505 -1.20 -19.52 -16.51
CA VAL A 505 -2.49 -20.13 -16.17
C VAL A 505 -2.39 -21.65 -16.39
N VAL A 506 -1.79 -22.34 -15.41
CA VAL A 506 -1.57 -23.80 -15.49
C VAL A 506 -2.77 -24.57 -14.94
N HIS A 507 -3.34 -24.10 -13.84
CA HIS A 507 -4.47 -24.72 -13.14
C HIS A 507 -5.72 -23.82 -13.21
N PRO A 508 -6.41 -23.66 -14.36
CA PRO A 508 -7.51 -22.69 -14.50
C PRO A 508 -8.68 -22.93 -13.54
N LYS A 509 -8.88 -24.18 -13.09
CA LYS A 509 -9.87 -24.51 -12.05
C LYS A 509 -9.49 -24.01 -10.66
N GLY A 510 -8.26 -23.52 -10.47
CA GLY A 510 -7.79 -22.94 -9.21
C GLY A 510 -8.62 -21.74 -8.75
N LEU A 511 -9.16 -20.96 -9.71
CA LEU A 511 -10.03 -19.80 -9.40
C LEU A 511 -11.29 -20.17 -8.60
N THR A 512 -11.83 -21.38 -8.82
CA THR A 512 -13.05 -21.87 -8.18
C THR A 512 -12.79 -23.04 -7.21
N ALA A 513 -11.53 -23.33 -6.92
CA ALA A 513 -11.14 -24.46 -6.08
C ALA A 513 -11.41 -24.25 -4.59
N ASN A 514 -11.53 -22.99 -4.16
CA ASN A 514 -11.71 -22.59 -2.77
C ASN A 514 -12.91 -21.65 -2.64
N PRO A 515 -13.57 -21.60 -1.46
CA PRO A 515 -14.57 -20.59 -1.16
C PRO A 515 -14.00 -19.17 -1.30
N THR A 516 -14.81 -18.24 -1.79
CA THR A 516 -14.42 -16.84 -2.01
C THR A 516 -15.39 -15.88 -1.33
N LEU A 517 -14.86 -14.93 -0.56
CA LEU A 517 -15.59 -13.75 -0.11
C LEU A 517 -15.25 -12.58 -1.02
N THR A 518 -16.27 -11.93 -1.59
CA THR A 518 -16.09 -10.68 -2.33
C THR A 518 -16.83 -9.57 -1.58
N VAL A 519 -16.13 -8.49 -1.29
CA VAL A 519 -16.68 -7.26 -0.72
C VAL A 519 -16.42 -6.13 -1.71
N LEU A 520 -17.49 -5.47 -2.15
CA LEU A 520 -17.40 -4.35 -3.09
C LEU A 520 -17.77 -3.04 -2.39
N ALA A 521 -17.09 -1.99 -2.73
CA ALA A 521 -17.46 -0.63 -2.40
C ALA A 521 -18.70 -0.21 -3.20
N GLY A 522 -19.72 0.35 -2.54
CA GLY A 522 -20.98 0.72 -3.18
C GLY A 522 -20.83 1.84 -4.21
N ASP A 523 -19.92 2.78 -3.94
CA ASP A 523 -19.57 3.91 -4.81
C ASP A 523 -18.14 3.75 -5.39
N GLY A 524 -17.54 2.53 -5.29
CA GLY A 524 -16.20 2.23 -5.77
C GLY A 524 -16.09 1.92 -7.27
N LEU A 525 -14.96 1.33 -7.67
CA LEU A 525 -14.63 1.09 -9.09
C LEU A 525 -15.60 0.13 -9.79
N LEU A 526 -16.23 -0.81 -9.07
CA LEU A 526 -17.19 -1.78 -9.60
C LEU A 526 -18.65 -1.39 -9.36
N ALA A 527 -18.92 -0.18 -8.87
CA ALA A 527 -20.26 0.31 -8.61
C ALA A 527 -21.16 0.18 -9.86
N GLY A 528 -22.35 -0.43 -9.69
CA GLY A 528 -23.32 -0.65 -10.76
C GLY A 528 -22.92 -1.67 -11.85
N ARG A 529 -21.81 -2.40 -11.68
CA ARG A 529 -21.27 -3.36 -12.67
C ARG A 529 -21.02 -4.76 -12.08
N ILE A 530 -21.80 -5.15 -11.10
CA ILE A 530 -21.63 -6.44 -10.43
C ILE A 530 -21.98 -7.57 -11.41
N PRO A 531 -21.07 -8.53 -11.69
CA PRO A 531 -21.38 -9.69 -12.49
C PRO A 531 -22.57 -10.48 -11.92
N ALA A 532 -23.49 -10.96 -12.78
CA ALA A 532 -24.75 -11.55 -12.35
C ALA A 532 -24.61 -12.85 -11.51
N ASP A 533 -23.49 -13.53 -11.65
CA ASP A 533 -23.11 -14.76 -10.94
C ASP A 533 -22.31 -14.49 -9.65
N LEU A 534 -21.92 -13.25 -9.42
CA LEU A 534 -21.24 -12.82 -8.20
C LEU A 534 -22.27 -12.38 -7.18
N HIS A 535 -22.16 -12.88 -5.97
CA HIS A 535 -22.99 -12.50 -4.83
C HIS A 535 -22.14 -11.79 -3.77
N PRO A 536 -21.68 -10.56 -4.04
CA PRO A 536 -20.79 -9.85 -3.13
C PRO A 536 -21.55 -9.30 -1.92
N VAL A 537 -20.80 -9.03 -0.87
CA VAL A 537 -21.21 -8.07 0.15
C VAL A 537 -20.94 -6.68 -0.45
N VAL A 538 -21.97 -5.83 -0.49
CA VAL A 538 -21.81 -4.44 -0.91
C VAL A 538 -21.73 -3.56 0.33
N ALA A 539 -20.66 -2.79 0.44
CA ALA A 539 -20.47 -1.77 1.46
C ALA A 539 -21.01 -0.44 0.93
N ASP A 540 -22.26 -0.14 1.25
CA ASP A 540 -22.96 1.06 0.77
C ASP A 540 -22.25 2.35 1.23
N GLY A 541 -22.08 3.33 0.35
CA GLY A 541 -21.42 4.62 0.63
C GLY A 541 -19.88 4.55 0.67
N TYR A 542 -19.28 3.39 0.40
CA TYR A 542 -17.83 3.21 0.37
C TYR A 542 -17.25 3.58 -0.99
N GLN A 543 -16.18 4.36 -0.97
CA GLN A 543 -15.30 4.59 -2.11
C GLN A 543 -14.25 3.47 -2.22
N HIS A 544 -13.42 3.53 -3.27
CA HIS A 544 -12.45 2.48 -3.57
C HIS A 544 -11.50 2.14 -2.41
N LEU A 545 -10.95 3.16 -1.74
CA LEU A 545 -10.03 2.94 -0.61
C LEU A 545 -10.75 2.65 0.72
N ASP A 546 -12.03 2.98 0.86
CA ASP A 546 -12.74 2.82 2.13
C ASP A 546 -12.83 1.37 2.60
N VAL A 547 -12.78 0.40 1.67
CA VAL A 547 -12.71 -1.02 2.04
C VAL A 547 -11.44 -1.38 2.82
N LEU A 548 -10.43 -0.49 2.81
CA LEU A 548 -9.17 -0.61 3.57
C LEU A 548 -9.14 0.31 4.79
N THR A 549 -9.72 1.53 4.67
CA THR A 549 -9.46 2.64 5.58
C THR A 549 -10.62 2.95 6.52
N ALA A 550 -11.80 2.35 6.30
CA ALA A 550 -13.01 2.64 7.08
C ALA A 550 -12.81 2.43 8.58
N ALA A 551 -13.38 3.34 9.36
CA ALA A 551 -13.38 3.31 10.81
C ALA A 551 -14.16 2.08 11.36
N PRO A 552 -13.75 1.51 12.51
CA PRO A 552 -14.34 0.26 13.05
C PRO A 552 -15.84 0.37 13.37
N THR A 553 -16.33 1.60 13.56
CA THR A 553 -17.75 1.91 13.81
C THR A 553 -18.16 3.05 12.90
N GLN A 554 -19.23 2.84 12.13
CA GLN A 554 -19.74 3.83 11.20
C GLN A 554 -20.53 4.92 11.92
N ASN A 555 -20.74 6.07 11.27
CA ASN A 555 -21.46 7.22 11.83
C ASN A 555 -22.88 6.87 12.37
N ASN A 556 -23.52 5.84 11.81
CA ASN A 556 -24.81 5.33 12.29
C ASN A 556 -24.70 4.35 13.48
N GLY A 557 -23.50 4.17 14.06
CA GLY A 557 -23.22 3.25 15.16
C GLY A 557 -23.15 1.77 14.76
N ARG A 558 -23.20 1.43 13.46
CA ARG A 558 -23.07 0.05 12.98
C ARG A 558 -21.60 -0.36 12.90
N PRO A 559 -21.29 -1.64 13.12
CA PRO A 559 -19.96 -2.18 12.82
C PRO A 559 -19.62 -2.00 11.35
N GLU A 560 -18.35 -1.76 11.08
CA GLU A 560 -17.80 -1.66 9.74
C GLU A 560 -17.99 -3.00 8.99
N PRO A 561 -18.57 -3.00 7.76
CA PRO A 561 -18.98 -4.24 7.10
C PRO A 561 -17.81 -5.09 6.57
N VAL A 562 -16.69 -4.49 6.12
CA VAL A 562 -15.59 -5.23 5.49
C VAL A 562 -14.91 -6.14 6.50
N SER A 563 -14.40 -5.59 7.60
CA SER A 563 -13.73 -6.34 8.67
C SER A 563 -14.68 -7.35 9.33
N THR A 564 -15.98 -6.99 9.49
CA THR A 564 -16.99 -7.88 10.03
C THR A 564 -17.18 -9.12 9.15
N ASN A 565 -17.25 -8.93 7.83
CA ASN A 565 -17.40 -10.05 6.89
C ASN A 565 -16.13 -10.86 6.74
N LEU A 566 -14.95 -10.23 6.74
CA LEU A 566 -13.65 -10.94 6.75
C LEU A 566 -13.50 -11.83 7.99
N ALA A 567 -13.80 -11.31 9.19
CA ALA A 567 -13.75 -12.08 10.43
C ALA A 567 -14.76 -13.24 10.42
N THR A 568 -15.98 -13.01 9.91
CA THR A 568 -17.01 -14.04 9.78
C THR A 568 -16.60 -15.13 8.79
N PHE A 569 -16.03 -14.75 7.65
CA PHE A 569 -15.54 -15.68 6.63
C PHE A 569 -14.38 -16.52 7.17
N ALA A 570 -13.42 -15.91 7.85
CA ALA A 570 -12.31 -16.61 8.48
C ALA A 570 -12.79 -17.62 9.53
N ARG A 571 -13.88 -17.34 10.24
CA ARG A 571 -14.47 -18.26 11.22
C ARG A 571 -15.21 -19.43 10.56
N ALA A 572 -15.83 -19.21 9.41
CA ALA A 572 -16.69 -20.20 8.76
C ALA A 572 -15.90 -21.34 8.09
N LEU A 573 -14.65 -21.10 7.74
CA LEU A 573 -13.73 -22.07 7.15
C LEU A 573 -12.94 -22.85 8.20
#